data_350e1f06b39cc94ec76937976211893b
#
_entry.id   350e1f06b39cc94ec76937976211893b
#
_cell.length_a   1.000
_cell.length_b   1.000
_cell.length_c   1.000
_cell.angle_alpha   90.00
_cell.angle_beta   90.00
_cell.angle_gamma   90.00
#
_symmetry.space_group_name_H-M   'P 1'
#
loop_
_entity.id
_entity.type
_entity.pdbx_description
1 polymer ?
#
loop_
_entity_poly.entity_id
_entity_poly.type
_entity_poly.pdbx_seq_one_letter_code
_entity_poly.pdbx_strand_id
1 'polypeptide(L)'
;VSEKEVIKLNDEIGLHPKLTTFKKMADQGSMAVILGAGYPNFNLSHFTSRDIWEAGDTKNQSGKKGSVGWLGRYLDQACGESKGIMNVAVGPGRFPLVLRSKNHPGIGFESPESFRFDGVLSKRGQSRYLKLNEGVDSTMKKATDEDLQFVTRTAASANDASEAVRTVVGGYRTPVEYPNTQFGTSVRAIAALINSGMPTRAYYAAQGIAKFGGYDTHAEQPRRLDLLLDELNQTIGAFYKDLARQKNDKRVLTFTFSEFGRRANENYS
;
A
#
# COMPACT_ATOMS: atom_id res chain seq x y z
N VAL A 1 -18.34 13.51 16.88
CA VAL A 1 -18.60 12.40 17.82
C VAL A 1 -18.50 12.93 19.22
N SER A 2 -19.55 12.76 20.03
CA SER A 2 -19.55 13.20 21.42
C SER A 2 -18.75 12.24 22.31
N GLU A 3 -18.32 12.71 23.48
CA GLU A 3 -17.62 11.88 24.47
C GLU A 3 -18.40 10.62 24.87
N LYS A 4 -19.72 10.68 24.83
CA LYS A 4 -20.59 9.53 25.17
C LYS A 4 -20.64 8.45 24.10
N GLU A 5 -20.27 8.79 22.87
CA GLU A 5 -20.33 7.88 21.71
C GLU A 5 -18.98 7.21 21.41
N VAL A 6 -17.87 7.76 21.91
CA VAL A 6 -16.55 7.18 21.66
C VAL A 6 -16.39 5.80 22.29
N ILE A 7 -15.69 4.92 21.59
CA ILE A 7 -15.27 3.62 22.11
C ILE A 7 -14.01 3.84 22.94
N LYS A 8 -14.09 3.84 24.26
CA LYS A 8 -12.95 4.05 25.15
C LYS A 8 -11.90 2.95 25.00
N LEU A 9 -10.65 3.34 24.82
CA LEU A 9 -9.48 2.46 24.96
C LEU A 9 -8.90 2.55 26.35
N ASN A 10 -8.83 3.74 26.91
CA ASN A 10 -8.47 4.05 28.28
C ASN A 10 -9.15 5.38 28.72
N ASP A 11 -8.71 5.97 29.82
CA ASP A 11 -9.31 7.20 30.35
C ASP A 11 -9.04 8.43 29.48
N GLU A 12 -8.01 8.41 28.61
CA GLU A 12 -7.57 9.54 27.81
C GLU A 12 -7.89 9.37 26.32
N ILE A 13 -7.99 8.13 25.83
CA ILE A 13 -8.08 7.82 24.41
C ILE A 13 -9.39 7.08 24.11
N GLY A 14 -10.10 7.60 23.12
CA GLY A 14 -11.27 6.94 22.55
C GLY A 14 -11.14 6.76 21.04
N LEU A 15 -11.70 5.68 20.52
CA LEU A 15 -11.85 5.45 19.09
C LEU A 15 -13.20 5.96 18.61
N HIS A 16 -13.28 6.29 17.35
CA HIS A 16 -14.53 6.57 16.67
C HIS A 16 -15.49 5.37 16.75
N PRO A 17 -16.82 5.56 16.92
CA PRO A 17 -17.78 4.47 17.10
C PRO A 17 -17.78 3.40 16.00
N LYS A 18 -17.35 3.76 14.80
CA LYS A 18 -17.23 2.84 13.66
C LYS A 18 -16.06 1.85 13.80
N LEU A 19 -15.09 2.11 14.68
CA LEU A 19 -13.86 1.32 14.80
C LEU A 19 -13.98 0.14 15.78
N THR A 20 -15.06 -0.62 15.69
CA THR A 20 -15.35 -1.75 16.59
C THR A 20 -14.36 -2.91 16.46
N THR A 21 -13.86 -3.18 15.26
CA THR A 21 -12.81 -4.18 15.01
C THR A 21 -11.50 -3.76 15.68
N PHE A 22 -11.14 -2.48 15.57
CA PHE A 22 -9.94 -1.94 16.22
C PHE A 22 -10.03 -2.04 17.74
N LYS A 23 -11.22 -1.80 18.33
CA LYS A 23 -11.42 -2.04 19.77
C LYS A 23 -11.16 -3.49 20.14
N LYS A 24 -11.72 -4.44 19.40
CA LYS A 24 -11.48 -5.87 19.65
C LYS A 24 -10.00 -6.24 19.56
N MET A 25 -9.28 -5.68 18.57
CA MET A 25 -7.84 -5.88 18.43
C MET A 25 -7.06 -5.29 19.60
N ALA A 26 -7.45 -4.11 20.09
CA ALA A 26 -6.85 -3.49 21.28
C ALA A 26 -7.06 -4.34 22.52
N ASP A 27 -8.29 -4.82 22.75
CA ASP A 27 -8.62 -5.69 23.89
C ASP A 27 -7.85 -7.02 23.89
N GLN A 28 -7.50 -7.50 22.70
CA GLN A 28 -6.69 -8.71 22.49
C GLN A 28 -5.18 -8.45 22.57
N GLY A 29 -4.74 -7.20 22.77
CA GLY A 29 -3.33 -6.83 22.77
C GLY A 29 -2.66 -6.93 21.40
N SER A 30 -3.43 -6.97 20.32
CA SER A 30 -2.94 -7.08 18.94
C SER A 30 -2.93 -5.77 18.16
N MET A 31 -3.19 -4.64 18.83
CA MET A 31 -3.17 -3.30 18.25
C MET A 31 -2.47 -2.32 19.20
N ALA A 32 -1.71 -1.40 18.64
CA ALA A 32 -1.16 -0.25 19.32
C ALA A 32 -1.58 1.05 18.61
N VAL A 33 -1.84 2.10 19.40
CA VAL A 33 -2.07 3.46 18.92
C VAL A 33 -0.84 4.30 19.25
N ILE A 34 -0.21 4.86 18.22
CA ILE A 34 0.97 5.73 18.38
C ILE A 34 0.49 7.17 18.27
N LEU A 35 0.51 7.86 19.41
CA LEU A 35 0.11 9.26 19.50
C LEU A 35 1.28 10.19 19.21
N GLY A 36 0.95 11.42 18.75
CA GLY A 36 1.93 12.48 18.55
C GLY A 36 2.96 12.21 17.46
N ALA A 37 2.71 11.25 16.57
CA ALA A 37 3.58 10.98 15.44
C ALA A 37 3.54 12.17 14.47
N GLY A 38 4.71 12.75 14.18
CA GLY A 38 4.85 13.91 13.31
C GLY A 38 6.31 14.22 13.03
N TYR A 39 6.57 15.36 12.40
CA TYR A 39 7.92 15.87 12.16
C TYR A 39 8.01 17.37 12.49
N PRO A 40 9.17 17.87 12.91
CA PRO A 40 9.33 19.26 13.27
C PRO A 40 9.21 20.16 12.03
N ASN A 41 8.70 21.41 12.24
CA ASN A 41 8.51 22.40 11.17
C ASN A 41 7.65 21.84 10.02
N PHE A 42 6.51 21.26 10.36
CA PHE A 42 5.62 20.60 9.42
C PHE A 42 5.18 21.51 8.27
N ASN A 43 5.08 20.95 7.08
CA ASN A 43 4.61 21.61 5.87
C ASN A 43 3.10 21.43 5.70
N LEU A 44 2.37 22.50 5.37
CA LEU A 44 0.92 22.46 5.16
C LEU A 44 0.51 21.94 3.77
N SER A 45 1.45 21.75 2.84
CA SER A 45 1.17 21.11 1.57
C SER A 45 1.06 19.59 1.76
N HIS A 46 -0.10 19.02 1.46
CA HIS A 46 -0.31 17.57 1.45
C HIS A 46 0.73 16.83 0.62
N PHE A 47 1.08 17.36 -0.56
CA PHE A 47 2.06 16.74 -1.44
C PHE A 47 3.45 16.65 -0.79
N THR A 48 3.94 17.77 -0.27
CA THR A 48 5.25 17.83 0.39
C THR A 48 5.26 17.01 1.69
N SER A 49 4.22 17.13 2.50
CA SER A 49 4.12 16.41 3.77
C SER A 49 4.07 14.90 3.54
N ARG A 50 3.29 14.43 2.57
CA ARG A 50 3.24 13.01 2.20
C ARG A 50 4.60 12.50 1.76
N ASP A 51 5.31 13.25 0.93
CA ASP A 51 6.63 12.85 0.47
C ASP A 51 7.64 12.78 1.61
N ILE A 52 7.57 13.68 2.60
CA ILE A 52 8.38 13.63 3.83
C ILE A 52 8.05 12.36 4.64
N TRP A 53 6.78 12.06 4.85
CA TRP A 53 6.33 10.86 5.55
C TRP A 53 6.77 9.58 4.84
N GLU A 54 6.59 9.52 3.53
CA GLU A 54 6.95 8.36 2.72
C GLU A 54 8.49 8.19 2.60
N ALA A 55 9.23 9.29 2.53
CA ALA A 55 10.69 9.26 2.58
C ALA A 55 11.23 8.93 3.97
N GLY A 56 10.52 9.30 5.05
CA GLY A 56 11.02 9.25 6.42
C GLY A 56 12.24 10.15 6.63
N ASP A 57 12.30 11.27 5.91
CA ASP A 57 13.41 12.23 5.94
C ASP A 57 12.91 13.63 5.64
N THR A 58 13.04 14.53 6.60
CA THR A 58 12.64 15.94 6.48
C THR A 58 13.51 16.75 5.52
N LYS A 59 14.73 16.27 5.21
CA LYS A 59 15.67 16.91 4.28
C LYS A 59 15.46 16.48 2.83
N ASN A 60 14.83 15.35 2.63
CA ASN A 60 14.54 14.78 1.31
C ASN A 60 13.18 15.28 0.83
N GLN A 61 13.12 16.56 0.47
CA GLN A 61 11.92 17.08 -0.19
C GLN A 61 11.73 16.35 -1.53
N SER A 62 10.51 15.93 -1.77
CA SER A 62 10.08 15.19 -2.96
C SER A 62 10.53 15.82 -4.27
N GLY A 63 10.78 14.99 -5.24
CA GLY A 63 11.12 15.37 -6.60
C GLY A 63 12.60 15.28 -6.95
N LYS A 64 13.48 14.93 -6.02
CA LYS A 64 14.85 14.58 -6.37
C LYS A 64 14.87 13.22 -7.07
N LYS A 65 15.51 13.17 -8.24
CA LYS A 65 15.75 11.92 -8.98
C LYS A 65 16.43 10.89 -8.04
N GLY A 66 15.88 9.69 -7.97
CA GLY A 66 16.44 8.62 -7.13
C GLY A 66 16.01 8.61 -5.65
N SER A 67 15.00 9.40 -5.27
CA SER A 67 14.47 9.34 -3.89
C SER A 67 13.92 7.94 -3.58
N VAL A 68 14.33 7.38 -2.43
CA VAL A 68 13.87 6.10 -1.90
C VAL A 68 13.03 6.30 -0.65
N GLY A 69 12.04 5.44 -0.44
CA GLY A 69 11.19 5.47 0.73
C GLY A 69 11.81 4.75 1.93
N TRP A 70 11.26 4.95 3.13
CA TRP A 70 11.80 4.31 4.33
C TRP A 70 11.59 2.79 4.33
N LEU A 71 10.46 2.28 3.81
CA LEU A 71 10.28 0.83 3.60
C LEU A 71 11.19 0.31 2.49
N GLY A 72 11.41 1.09 1.42
CA GLY A 72 12.37 0.73 0.38
C GLY A 72 13.78 0.55 0.93
N ARG A 73 14.25 1.46 1.80
CA ARG A 73 15.55 1.31 2.48
C ARG A 73 15.60 0.07 3.39
N TYR A 74 14.50 -0.20 4.11
CA TYR A 74 14.40 -1.44 4.88
C TYR A 74 14.54 -2.68 3.99
N LEU A 75 13.88 -2.70 2.83
CA LEU A 75 13.99 -3.82 1.90
C LEU A 75 15.41 -3.98 1.35
N ASP A 76 16.06 -2.87 0.99
CA ASP A 76 17.46 -2.90 0.52
C ASP A 76 18.42 -3.51 1.54
N GLN A 77 18.16 -3.27 2.83
CA GLN A 77 18.98 -3.82 3.92
C GLN A 77 18.57 -5.25 4.30
N ALA A 78 17.25 -5.53 4.40
CA ALA A 78 16.74 -6.79 4.95
C ALA A 78 16.68 -7.92 3.91
N CYS A 79 16.54 -7.59 2.62
CA CYS A 79 16.37 -8.59 1.57
C CYS A 79 17.68 -8.91 0.81
N GLY A 80 18.71 -8.06 0.91
CA GLY A 80 20.01 -8.28 0.28
C GLY A 80 19.87 -8.59 -1.23
N GLU A 81 20.40 -9.73 -1.66
CA GLU A 81 20.35 -10.19 -3.05
C GLU A 81 19.12 -11.07 -3.37
N SER A 82 18.09 -11.05 -2.52
CA SER A 82 16.86 -11.81 -2.74
C SER A 82 16.26 -11.50 -4.10
N LYS A 83 15.87 -12.56 -4.82
CA LYS A 83 15.23 -12.45 -6.12
C LYS A 83 13.71 -12.45 -5.99
N GLY A 84 13.03 -11.77 -6.91
CA GLY A 84 11.58 -11.66 -6.98
C GLY A 84 11.07 -10.31 -6.52
N ILE A 85 9.74 -10.21 -6.40
CA ILE A 85 9.07 -8.95 -6.09
C ILE A 85 8.99 -8.79 -4.58
N MET A 86 9.81 -7.90 -4.03
CA MET A 86 9.87 -7.65 -2.60
C MET A 86 8.81 -6.67 -2.11
N ASN A 87 8.26 -5.83 -2.99
CA ASN A 87 7.28 -4.80 -2.67
C ASN A 87 6.18 -4.68 -3.73
N VAL A 88 4.95 -4.55 -3.26
CA VAL A 88 3.75 -4.48 -4.11
C VAL A 88 2.82 -3.38 -3.62
N ALA A 89 2.43 -2.48 -4.51
CA ALA A 89 1.36 -1.52 -4.28
C ALA A 89 0.10 -1.94 -5.03
N VAL A 90 -1.05 -1.98 -4.36
CA VAL A 90 -2.34 -2.33 -4.96
C VAL A 90 -3.32 -1.18 -4.78
N GLY A 91 -3.87 -0.72 -5.89
CA GLY A 91 -4.84 0.38 -5.94
C GLY A 91 -4.46 1.45 -6.95
N PRO A 92 -5.34 2.44 -7.15
CA PRO A 92 -5.14 3.49 -8.14
C PRO A 92 -4.00 4.42 -7.77
N GLY A 93 -3.38 5.00 -8.79
CA GLY A 93 -2.36 6.02 -8.65
C GLY A 93 -0.94 5.54 -8.96
N ARG A 94 0.01 6.44 -8.70
CA ARG A 94 1.42 6.16 -8.92
C ARG A 94 1.98 5.23 -7.84
N PHE A 95 3.01 4.48 -8.18
CA PHE A 95 3.75 3.67 -7.21
C PHE A 95 4.25 4.55 -6.05
N PRO A 96 3.92 4.24 -4.78
CA PRO A 96 4.18 5.10 -3.64
C PRO A 96 5.68 5.21 -3.35
N LEU A 97 6.11 6.40 -2.93
CA LEU A 97 7.51 6.66 -2.60
C LEU A 97 7.98 5.78 -1.42
N VAL A 98 7.12 5.52 -0.46
CA VAL A 98 7.44 4.70 0.73
C VAL A 98 8.02 3.33 0.36
N LEU A 99 7.58 2.74 -0.76
CA LEU A 99 8.05 1.45 -1.25
C LEU A 99 9.23 1.52 -2.23
N ARG A 100 9.62 2.71 -2.69
CA ARG A 100 10.73 2.82 -3.64
C ARG A 100 12.04 2.41 -2.97
N SER A 101 12.67 1.41 -3.54
CA SER A 101 13.93 0.81 -3.14
C SER A 101 14.97 1.02 -4.23
N LYS A 102 16.26 1.04 -3.87
CA LYS A 102 17.36 1.12 -4.82
C LYS A 102 17.58 -0.22 -5.53
N ASN A 103 17.50 -1.32 -4.78
CA ASN A 103 17.90 -2.65 -5.25
C ASN A 103 16.72 -3.57 -5.59
N HIS A 104 15.53 -3.28 -5.05
CA HIS A 104 14.34 -4.11 -5.23
C HIS A 104 13.23 -3.33 -5.95
N PRO A 105 13.18 -3.38 -7.31
CA PRO A 105 12.09 -2.79 -8.06
C PRO A 105 10.76 -3.36 -7.60
N GLY A 106 9.84 -2.46 -7.25
CA GLY A 106 8.48 -2.85 -6.88
C GLY A 106 7.53 -2.81 -8.05
N ILE A 107 6.39 -3.43 -7.88
CA ILE A 107 5.29 -3.35 -8.83
C ILE A 107 4.08 -2.66 -8.23
N GLY A 108 3.36 -1.92 -9.07
CA GLY A 108 2.08 -1.32 -8.71
C GLY A 108 1.03 -1.66 -9.76
N PHE A 109 -0.17 -1.98 -9.31
CA PHE A 109 -1.31 -2.21 -10.20
C PHE A 109 -2.61 -1.77 -9.55
N GLU A 110 -3.54 -1.30 -10.37
CA GLU A 110 -4.86 -0.88 -9.91
C GLU A 110 -5.80 -2.07 -9.71
N SER A 111 -5.82 -2.96 -10.68
CA SER A 111 -6.50 -4.24 -10.61
C SER A 111 -5.67 -5.33 -11.30
N PRO A 112 -5.85 -6.60 -10.96
CA PRO A 112 -5.16 -7.69 -11.63
C PRO A 112 -5.40 -7.72 -13.14
N GLU A 113 -6.62 -7.38 -13.56
CA GLU A 113 -7.05 -7.38 -14.96
C GLU A 113 -6.33 -6.29 -15.76
N SER A 114 -6.09 -5.12 -15.15
CA SER A 114 -5.36 -4.01 -15.76
C SER A 114 -3.85 -4.19 -15.73
N PHE A 115 -3.35 -5.13 -14.93
CA PHE A 115 -1.91 -5.40 -14.83
C PHE A 115 -1.42 -6.27 -15.99
N ARG A 116 -1.40 -5.66 -17.17
CA ARG A 116 -0.90 -6.28 -18.40
C ARG A 116 -0.32 -5.20 -19.31
N PHE A 117 0.56 -5.61 -20.21
CA PHE A 117 1.03 -4.73 -21.25
C PHE A 117 -0.02 -4.61 -22.37
N ASP A 118 -0.69 -3.48 -22.43
CA ASP A 118 -1.79 -3.24 -23.39
C ASP A 118 -1.32 -2.80 -24.80
N GLY A 119 -0.03 -2.57 -25.00
CA GLY A 119 0.53 -2.12 -26.28
C GLY A 119 0.56 -3.19 -27.39
N VAL A 120 0.18 -4.44 -27.05
CA VAL A 120 0.27 -5.56 -28.00
C VAL A 120 -0.99 -6.42 -27.95
N LEU A 121 -1.89 -6.18 -28.89
CA LEU A 121 -3.20 -6.82 -28.97
C LEU A 121 -3.16 -8.30 -29.40
N SER A 122 -2.03 -8.86 -29.83
CA SER A 122 -1.93 -10.24 -30.30
C SER A 122 -0.95 -11.09 -29.46
N LYS A 123 -1.25 -12.40 -29.29
CA LYS A 123 -0.33 -13.36 -28.65
C LYS A 123 1.07 -13.36 -29.28
N ARG A 124 1.17 -13.17 -30.60
CA ARG A 124 2.44 -13.12 -31.33
C ARG A 124 3.23 -11.86 -30.99
N GLY A 125 2.54 -10.73 -30.85
CA GLY A 125 3.16 -9.45 -30.45
C GLY A 125 3.63 -9.48 -29.01
N GLN A 126 2.85 -10.06 -28.09
CA GLN A 126 3.24 -10.26 -26.70
C GLN A 126 4.48 -11.16 -26.59
N SER A 127 4.53 -12.25 -27.32
CA SER A 127 5.71 -13.14 -27.36
C SER A 127 6.96 -12.41 -27.90
N ARG A 128 6.82 -11.55 -28.93
CA ARG A 128 7.92 -10.72 -29.42
C ARG A 128 8.40 -9.68 -28.41
N TYR A 129 7.47 -9.03 -27.72
CA TYR A 129 7.78 -8.07 -26.67
C TYR A 129 8.56 -8.71 -25.52
N LEU A 130 8.11 -9.87 -25.05
CA LEU A 130 8.82 -10.63 -23.99
C LEU A 130 10.23 -11.03 -24.43
N LYS A 131 10.39 -11.56 -25.65
CA LYS A 131 11.71 -11.90 -26.21
C LYS A 131 12.64 -10.70 -26.36
N LEU A 132 12.11 -9.52 -26.72
CA LEU A 132 12.88 -8.30 -26.78
C LEU A 132 13.39 -7.90 -25.40
N ASN A 133 12.54 -7.98 -24.36
CA ASN A 133 12.94 -7.68 -22.97
C ASN A 133 13.98 -8.68 -22.45
N GLU A 134 13.86 -9.97 -22.74
CA GLU A 134 14.89 -10.98 -22.40
C GLU A 134 16.23 -10.67 -23.08
N GLY A 135 16.20 -10.30 -24.37
CA GLY A 135 17.38 -9.90 -25.12
C GLY A 135 18.03 -8.63 -24.57
N VAL A 136 17.23 -7.64 -24.20
CA VAL A 136 17.71 -6.41 -23.57
C VAL A 136 18.32 -6.71 -22.21
N ASP A 137 17.69 -7.52 -21.34
CA ASP A 137 18.23 -7.90 -20.04
C ASP A 137 19.61 -8.58 -20.17
N SER A 138 19.77 -9.48 -21.13
CA SER A 138 21.05 -10.18 -21.37
C SER A 138 22.18 -9.25 -21.85
N THR A 139 21.83 -8.24 -22.64
CA THR A 139 22.78 -7.23 -23.15
C THR A 139 23.11 -6.19 -22.07
N MET A 140 22.10 -5.77 -21.30
CA MET A 140 22.21 -4.73 -20.26
C MET A 140 22.91 -5.19 -18.99
N LYS A 141 23.02 -6.49 -18.71
CA LYS A 141 23.88 -7.01 -17.63
C LYS A 141 25.34 -6.62 -17.78
N LYS A 142 25.75 -6.22 -19.00
CA LYS A 142 27.08 -5.70 -19.33
C LYS A 142 27.16 -4.17 -19.35
N ALA A 143 26.03 -3.46 -19.20
CA ALA A 143 26.00 -2.01 -19.23
C ALA A 143 26.51 -1.44 -17.91
N THR A 144 27.30 -0.37 -17.99
CA THR A 144 27.83 0.36 -16.82
C THR A 144 26.85 1.40 -16.28
N ASP A 145 25.75 1.67 -16.97
CA ASP A 145 24.72 2.63 -16.56
C ASP A 145 23.74 2.00 -15.56
N GLU A 146 23.83 2.42 -14.31
CA GLU A 146 22.99 1.92 -13.21
C GLU A 146 21.49 2.24 -13.42
N ASP A 147 21.16 3.40 -13.96
CA ASP A 147 19.77 3.81 -14.24
C ASP A 147 19.15 2.87 -15.29
N LEU A 148 19.89 2.55 -16.36
CA LEU A 148 19.46 1.66 -17.41
C LEU A 148 19.30 0.22 -16.94
N GLN A 149 20.22 -0.27 -16.11
CA GLN A 149 20.10 -1.58 -15.47
C GLN A 149 18.87 -1.65 -14.55
N PHE A 150 18.57 -0.59 -13.80
CA PHE A 150 17.40 -0.53 -12.94
C PHE A 150 16.10 -0.58 -13.74
N VAL A 151 15.99 0.22 -14.80
CA VAL A 151 14.80 0.24 -15.67
C VAL A 151 14.57 -1.12 -16.33
N THR A 152 15.61 -1.76 -16.83
CA THR A 152 15.53 -3.07 -17.48
C THR A 152 15.10 -4.16 -16.51
N ARG A 153 15.70 -4.20 -15.31
CA ARG A 153 15.29 -5.14 -14.25
C ARG A 153 13.86 -4.91 -13.81
N THR A 154 13.43 -3.65 -13.73
CA THR A 154 12.04 -3.31 -13.38
C THR A 154 11.05 -3.81 -14.43
N ALA A 155 11.36 -3.62 -15.71
CA ALA A 155 10.53 -4.08 -16.81
C ALA A 155 10.42 -5.62 -16.84
N ALA A 156 11.54 -6.33 -16.71
CA ALA A 156 11.56 -7.79 -16.65
C ALA A 156 10.74 -8.29 -15.44
N SER A 157 10.99 -7.75 -14.25
CA SER A 157 10.25 -8.11 -13.03
C SER A 157 8.75 -7.84 -13.15
N ALA A 158 8.35 -6.73 -13.79
CA ALA A 158 6.95 -6.39 -13.99
C ALA A 158 6.25 -7.38 -14.95
N ASN A 159 6.94 -7.83 -16.00
CA ASN A 159 6.41 -8.81 -16.95
C ASN A 159 6.20 -10.18 -16.29
N ASP A 160 7.21 -10.67 -15.57
CA ASP A 160 7.15 -11.96 -14.87
C ASP A 160 6.05 -11.94 -13.79
N ALA A 161 5.93 -10.80 -13.09
CA ALA A 161 4.92 -10.60 -12.08
C ALA A 161 3.50 -10.52 -12.63
N SER A 162 3.33 -9.96 -13.81
CA SER A 162 2.01 -9.68 -14.38
C SER A 162 1.16 -10.93 -14.50
N GLU A 163 1.72 -12.02 -15.03
CA GLU A 163 1.00 -13.30 -15.17
C GLU A 163 0.77 -13.96 -13.80
N ALA A 164 1.79 -13.95 -12.93
CA ALA A 164 1.69 -14.51 -11.58
C ALA A 164 0.62 -13.81 -10.75
N VAL A 165 0.61 -12.47 -10.75
CA VAL A 165 -0.39 -11.67 -10.02
C VAL A 165 -1.81 -11.94 -10.53
N ARG A 166 -2.02 -11.95 -11.85
CA ARG A 166 -3.35 -12.25 -12.42
C ARG A 166 -3.83 -13.65 -12.05
N THR A 167 -2.98 -14.63 -12.14
CA THR A 167 -3.30 -16.02 -11.80
C THR A 167 -3.64 -16.15 -10.32
N VAL A 168 -2.80 -15.60 -9.45
CA VAL A 168 -2.96 -15.67 -7.99
C VAL A 168 -4.23 -14.93 -7.55
N VAL A 169 -4.40 -13.66 -7.93
CA VAL A 169 -5.53 -12.86 -7.46
C VAL A 169 -6.84 -13.29 -8.13
N GLY A 170 -6.81 -13.58 -9.44
CA GLY A 170 -7.99 -14.07 -10.16
C GLY A 170 -8.45 -15.47 -9.71
N GLY A 171 -7.51 -16.32 -9.32
CA GLY A 171 -7.77 -17.66 -8.78
C GLY A 171 -8.14 -17.68 -7.29
N TYR A 172 -7.92 -16.58 -6.55
CA TYR A 172 -8.12 -16.56 -5.11
C TYR A 172 -9.60 -16.69 -4.71
N ARG A 173 -9.89 -17.66 -3.85
CA ARG A 173 -11.23 -17.89 -3.30
C ARG A 173 -11.15 -17.85 -1.78
N THR A 174 -12.03 -17.05 -1.18
CA THR A 174 -12.18 -16.91 0.26
C THR A 174 -13.66 -16.78 0.61
N PRO A 175 -14.14 -17.40 1.70
CA PRO A 175 -15.48 -17.18 2.22
C PRO A 175 -15.60 -15.86 3.01
N VAL A 176 -14.51 -15.13 3.17
CA VAL A 176 -14.51 -13.83 3.86
C VAL A 176 -14.98 -12.74 2.91
N GLU A 177 -16.04 -12.04 3.30
CA GLU A 177 -16.56 -10.91 2.54
C GLU A 177 -15.74 -9.65 2.85
N TYR A 178 -15.22 -9.03 1.81
CA TYR A 178 -14.59 -7.72 1.86
C TYR A 178 -15.57 -6.65 1.36
N PRO A 179 -15.47 -5.40 1.84
CA PRO A 179 -16.25 -4.31 1.27
C PRO A 179 -16.06 -4.22 -0.25
N ASN A 180 -17.17 -4.04 -0.97
CA ASN A 180 -17.13 -3.84 -2.42
C ASN A 180 -16.71 -2.41 -2.77
N THR A 181 -15.50 -2.05 -2.41
CA THR A 181 -14.84 -0.77 -2.64
C THR A 181 -13.47 -0.99 -3.24
N GLN A 182 -12.88 0.05 -3.80
CA GLN A 182 -11.51 -0.03 -4.32
C GLN A 182 -10.51 -0.46 -3.23
N PHE A 183 -10.62 0.12 -2.03
CA PHE A 183 -9.75 -0.24 -0.91
C PHE A 183 -9.97 -1.68 -0.45
N GLY A 184 -11.22 -2.11 -0.26
CA GLY A 184 -11.56 -3.49 0.09
C GLY A 184 -11.04 -4.50 -0.92
N THR A 185 -11.18 -4.21 -2.22
CA THR A 185 -10.68 -5.04 -3.32
C THR A 185 -9.14 -5.09 -3.32
N SER A 186 -8.47 -3.95 -3.09
CA SER A 186 -7.01 -3.89 -3.02
C SER A 186 -6.47 -4.72 -1.86
N VAL A 187 -7.07 -4.62 -0.67
CA VAL A 187 -6.64 -5.40 0.51
C VAL A 187 -6.94 -6.90 0.34
N ARG A 188 -8.05 -7.26 -0.32
CA ARG A 188 -8.32 -8.65 -0.69
C ARG A 188 -7.27 -9.20 -1.66
N ALA A 189 -6.82 -8.42 -2.63
CA ALA A 189 -5.75 -8.81 -3.53
C ALA A 189 -4.42 -9.02 -2.76
N ILE A 190 -4.10 -8.16 -1.79
CA ILE A 190 -2.94 -8.35 -0.90
C ILE A 190 -3.06 -9.67 -0.11
N ALA A 191 -4.25 -9.99 0.43
CA ALA A 191 -4.46 -11.28 1.11
C ALA A 191 -4.22 -12.48 0.19
N ALA A 192 -4.62 -12.38 -1.08
CA ALA A 192 -4.36 -13.42 -2.08
C ALA A 192 -2.86 -13.60 -2.34
N LEU A 193 -2.12 -12.50 -2.49
CA LEU A 193 -0.67 -12.53 -2.72
C LEU A 193 0.08 -13.11 -1.51
N ILE A 194 -0.31 -12.77 -0.29
CA ILE A 194 0.24 -13.37 0.92
C ILE A 194 -0.04 -14.87 0.97
N ASN A 195 -1.26 -15.28 0.64
CA ASN A 195 -1.66 -16.70 0.62
C ASN A 195 -0.87 -17.53 -0.42
N SER A 196 -0.46 -16.93 -1.51
CA SER A 196 0.29 -17.62 -2.57
C SER A 196 1.74 -17.94 -2.18
N GLY A 197 2.25 -17.38 -1.09
CA GLY A 197 3.62 -17.58 -0.66
C GLY A 197 4.67 -16.80 -1.48
N MET A 198 4.25 -15.76 -2.21
CA MET A 198 5.20 -14.87 -2.89
C MET A 198 6.23 -14.31 -1.91
N PRO A 199 7.49 -14.08 -2.34
CA PRO A 199 8.56 -13.59 -1.46
C PRO A 199 8.39 -12.13 -1.03
N THR A 200 7.29 -11.50 -1.39
CA THR A 200 6.97 -10.09 -1.10
C THR A 200 6.96 -9.82 0.41
N ARG A 201 7.68 -8.79 0.81
CA ARG A 201 7.85 -8.39 2.22
C ARG A 201 7.06 -7.15 2.58
N ALA A 202 6.78 -6.27 1.62
CA ALA A 202 6.04 -5.04 1.85
C ALA A 202 4.88 -4.90 0.85
N TYR A 203 3.71 -4.62 1.39
CA TYR A 203 2.50 -4.34 0.62
C TYR A 203 1.98 -2.94 0.97
N TYR A 204 1.34 -2.30 0.02
CA TYR A 204 0.73 -0.99 0.22
C TYR A 204 -0.65 -0.94 -0.43
N ALA A 205 -1.61 -0.39 0.27
CA ALA A 205 -2.90 0.03 -0.28
C ALA A 205 -3.28 1.38 0.30
N ALA A 206 -3.90 2.24 -0.50
CA ALA A 206 -4.37 3.54 -0.06
C ALA A 206 -5.90 3.57 -0.01
N GLN A 207 -6.43 4.16 1.05
CA GLN A 207 -7.85 4.44 1.19
C GLN A 207 -8.14 5.90 0.80
N GLY A 208 -9.36 6.17 0.34
CA GLY A 208 -9.85 7.54 0.11
C GLY A 208 -9.47 8.14 -1.24
N ILE A 209 -8.96 7.36 -2.19
CA ILE A 209 -8.60 7.85 -3.52
C ILE A 209 -9.82 7.97 -4.46
N ALA A 210 -10.89 7.21 -4.21
CA ALA A 210 -12.01 7.10 -5.14
C ALA A 210 -13.35 7.66 -4.59
N LYS A 211 -14.27 6.82 -4.24
CA LYS A 211 -15.70 7.13 -4.09
C LYS A 211 -16.07 8.15 -2.98
N PHE A 212 -15.28 8.21 -1.91
CA PHE A 212 -15.64 9.05 -0.75
C PHE A 212 -14.74 10.30 -0.60
N GLY A 213 -13.82 10.55 -1.54
CA GLY A 213 -12.74 11.50 -1.35
C GLY A 213 -11.74 10.98 -0.31
N GLY A 214 -10.83 11.79 0.14
CA GLY A 214 -9.89 11.41 1.20
C GLY A 214 -10.36 11.85 2.58
N TYR A 215 -9.49 11.67 3.54
CA TYR A 215 -9.67 12.17 4.91
C TYR A 215 -9.52 13.68 5.03
N ASP A 216 -9.09 14.37 3.98
CA ASP A 216 -9.06 15.82 3.89
C ASP A 216 -10.46 16.37 3.58
N THR A 217 -11.32 16.30 4.57
CA THR A 217 -12.72 16.72 4.46
C THR A 217 -12.85 18.20 4.81
N HIS A 218 -13.17 19.02 3.81
CA HIS A 218 -13.43 20.45 3.96
C HIS A 218 -14.90 20.75 4.29
N ALA A 219 -15.79 19.84 3.99
CA ALA A 219 -17.24 19.95 4.28
C ALA A 219 -17.81 18.55 4.61
N GLU A 220 -18.95 18.53 5.30
CA GLU A 220 -19.67 17.30 5.68
C GLU A 220 -18.77 16.26 6.39
N GLN A 221 -17.79 16.73 7.17
CA GLN A 221 -16.80 15.86 7.80
C GLN A 221 -17.41 14.70 8.58
N PRO A 222 -18.43 14.87 9.46
CA PRO A 222 -18.95 13.76 10.24
C PRO A 222 -19.40 12.60 9.37
N ARG A 223 -20.20 12.89 8.33
CA ARG A 223 -20.71 11.86 7.42
C ARG A 223 -19.62 11.19 6.61
N ARG A 224 -18.67 11.97 6.07
CA ARG A 224 -17.55 11.42 5.27
C ARG A 224 -16.61 10.59 6.11
N LEU A 225 -16.31 11.05 7.31
CA LEU A 225 -15.44 10.34 8.24
C LEU A 225 -16.09 9.03 8.69
N ASP A 226 -17.40 9.02 8.98
CA ASP A 226 -18.16 7.81 9.30
C ASP A 226 -17.99 6.74 8.21
N LEU A 227 -18.16 7.12 6.94
CA LEU A 227 -18.05 6.20 5.81
C LEU A 227 -16.60 5.65 5.65
N LEU A 228 -15.61 6.53 5.76
CA LEU A 228 -14.20 6.14 5.62
C LEU A 228 -13.76 5.23 6.76
N LEU A 229 -14.12 5.54 7.99
CA LEU A 229 -13.75 4.73 9.15
C LEU A 229 -14.51 3.41 9.20
N ASP A 230 -15.76 3.38 8.76
CA ASP A 230 -16.52 2.15 8.62
C ASP A 230 -15.90 1.22 7.57
N GLU A 231 -15.56 1.75 6.39
CA GLU A 231 -14.83 1.01 5.35
C GLU A 231 -13.49 0.46 5.87
N LEU A 232 -12.69 1.30 6.56
CA LEU A 232 -11.43 0.90 7.16
C LEU A 232 -11.64 -0.24 8.16
N ASN A 233 -12.60 -0.09 9.06
CA ASN A 233 -12.93 -1.08 10.09
C ASN A 233 -13.34 -2.43 9.51
N GLN A 234 -14.22 -2.42 8.52
CA GLN A 234 -14.68 -3.63 7.84
C GLN A 234 -13.56 -4.29 7.04
N THR A 235 -12.79 -3.51 6.29
CA THR A 235 -11.70 -4.01 5.45
C THR A 235 -10.60 -4.66 6.29
N ILE A 236 -10.14 -4.01 7.36
CA ILE A 236 -9.11 -4.56 8.24
C ILE A 236 -9.65 -5.78 9.00
N GLY A 237 -10.91 -5.77 9.42
CA GLY A 237 -11.57 -6.93 10.03
C GLY A 237 -11.62 -8.13 9.08
N ALA A 238 -12.02 -7.92 7.84
CA ALA A 238 -12.02 -8.95 6.81
C ALA A 238 -10.60 -9.48 6.54
N PHE A 239 -9.63 -8.58 6.43
CA PHE A 239 -8.24 -8.93 6.17
C PHE A 239 -7.66 -9.86 7.24
N TYR A 240 -7.75 -9.51 8.51
CA TYR A 240 -7.22 -10.35 9.58
C TYR A 240 -8.00 -11.65 9.78
N LYS A 241 -9.33 -11.65 9.54
CA LYS A 241 -10.12 -12.88 9.50
C LYS A 241 -9.64 -13.82 8.39
N ASP A 242 -9.30 -13.29 7.22
CA ASP A 242 -8.80 -14.05 6.08
C ASP A 242 -7.36 -14.53 6.30
N LEU A 243 -6.49 -13.68 6.86
CA LEU A 243 -5.12 -14.06 7.25
C LEU A 243 -5.13 -15.17 8.32
N ALA A 244 -6.02 -15.13 9.31
CA ALA A 244 -6.14 -16.16 10.32
C ALA A 244 -6.55 -17.50 9.68
N ARG A 245 -7.50 -17.48 8.75
CA ARG A 245 -7.88 -18.67 7.96
C ARG A 245 -6.69 -19.26 7.18
N GLN A 246 -5.83 -18.39 6.67
CA GLN A 246 -4.60 -18.77 5.96
C GLN A 246 -3.45 -19.18 6.91
N LYS A 247 -3.59 -18.99 8.23
CA LYS A 247 -2.53 -19.12 9.25
C LYS A 247 -1.37 -18.13 9.04
N ASN A 248 -1.68 -16.95 8.49
CA ASN A 248 -0.73 -15.88 8.19
C ASN A 248 -0.84 -14.68 9.15
N ASP A 249 -1.85 -14.63 10.02
CA ASP A 249 -2.17 -13.50 10.90
C ASP A 249 -1.02 -13.11 11.85
N LYS A 250 -0.24 -14.08 12.32
CA LYS A 250 0.87 -13.85 13.25
C LYS A 250 2.17 -13.36 12.57
N ARG A 251 2.22 -13.40 11.25
CA ARG A 251 3.42 -12.99 10.48
C ARG A 251 3.23 -11.69 9.68
N VAL A 252 2.06 -11.09 9.76
CA VAL A 252 1.73 -9.85 9.05
C VAL A 252 1.53 -8.72 10.05
N LEU A 253 2.37 -7.70 9.95
CA LEU A 253 2.18 -6.43 10.64
C LEU A 253 1.51 -5.45 9.69
N THR A 254 0.39 -4.89 10.10
CA THR A 254 -0.28 -3.80 9.37
C THR A 254 -0.16 -2.51 10.16
N PHE A 255 0.17 -1.42 9.50
CA PHE A 255 0.09 -0.09 10.11
C PHE A 255 -0.55 0.89 9.13
N THR A 256 -1.25 1.86 9.69
CA THR A 256 -1.83 2.98 8.96
C THR A 256 -1.05 4.25 9.26
N PHE A 257 -0.87 5.10 8.28
CA PHE A 257 -0.29 6.42 8.44
C PHE A 257 -0.96 7.42 7.50
N SER A 258 -0.88 8.69 7.86
CA SER A 258 -1.33 9.81 7.04
C SER A 258 -0.34 10.95 7.17
N GLU A 259 -0.30 11.83 6.18
CA GLU A 259 0.57 12.99 6.14
C GLU A 259 0.10 14.14 7.03
N PHE A 260 -1.12 14.07 7.59
CA PHE A 260 -1.67 15.12 8.46
C PHE A 260 -2.57 14.54 9.56
N GLY A 261 -2.72 15.32 10.63
CA GLY A 261 -3.73 15.13 11.66
C GLY A 261 -4.84 16.16 11.52
N ARG A 262 -6.07 15.79 11.90
CA ARG A 262 -7.20 16.73 11.92
C ARG A 262 -7.03 17.73 13.06
N ARG A 263 -7.44 18.97 12.83
CA ARG A 263 -7.55 19.99 13.89
C ARG A 263 -8.68 19.63 14.84
N ALA A 264 -8.51 19.92 16.13
CA ALA A 264 -9.57 19.73 17.13
C ALA A 264 -10.75 20.69 16.90
N ASN A 265 -10.47 21.90 16.47
CA ASN A 265 -11.50 22.90 16.16
C ASN A 265 -11.93 22.80 14.69
N GLU A 266 -13.23 22.95 14.44
CA GLU A 266 -13.73 23.11 13.07
C GLU A 266 -13.16 24.41 12.46
N ASN A 267 -12.79 24.32 11.20
CA ASN A 267 -12.50 25.49 10.38
C ASN A 267 -13.71 25.77 9.48
N TYR A 268 -14.20 26.98 9.55
CA TYR A 268 -15.23 27.48 8.66
C TYR A 268 -14.59 27.86 7.32
N SER A 269 -14.42 26.91 6.42
CA SER A 269 -13.94 27.17 5.06
C SER A 269 -14.75 26.39 4.05
#